data_d853ea38517f7affd3bd512740678f6a
#
_entry.id   d853ea38517f7affd3bd512740678f6a
#
_cell.length_a   1.000
_cell.length_b   1.000
_cell.length_c   1.000
_cell.angle_alpha   90.00
_cell.angle_beta   90.00
_cell.angle_gamma   90.00
#
_symmetry.space_group_name_H-M   'P 1'
#
loop_
_entity.id
_entity.type
_entity.pdbx_description
1 polymer ?
#
loop_
_entity_poly.entity_id
_entity_poly.type
_entity_poly.pdbx_seq_one_letter_code
_entity_poly.pdbx_strand_id
1 'polypeptide(L)'
;MPSTHILKPANPKLVGLEAAEAAALTLAADIGIAAPHATTLEARDQTSFIVERFDRTSDGQIARRLHAEDLAQSLGRSPTGKYGVTAAQVIGLLNQVDPSADLAYAFVRQLAFNVVIGNADAHAKNYSVLLRPGGVELAPLYDAVPVVLYPEFDQHMAMKIGGAQFARHGSRTHWRKLAEKTGLDPDRTVAVAIQVAEAAAERAGSAWAGMEDGHRFAMEQAVLQITANFTRTTTR
;
A
#
# COMPACT_ATOMS: atom_id res chain seq x y z
N MET A 1 -18.57 -5.57 -22.51
CA MET A 1 -18.04 -6.38 -21.38
C MET A 1 -17.29 -5.47 -20.43
N PRO A 2 -17.34 -5.67 -19.11
CA PRO A 2 -16.49 -4.91 -18.20
C PRO A 2 -15.01 -5.26 -18.48
N SER A 3 -14.13 -4.25 -18.42
CA SER A 3 -12.67 -4.47 -18.57
C SER A 3 -12.13 -5.26 -17.39
N THR A 4 -11.19 -6.16 -17.65
CA THR A 4 -10.51 -7.00 -16.65
C THR A 4 -9.19 -6.40 -16.19
N HIS A 5 -8.65 -5.44 -16.92
CA HIS A 5 -7.39 -4.77 -16.63
C HIS A 5 -7.54 -3.26 -16.64
N ILE A 6 -6.60 -2.59 -15.98
CA ILE A 6 -6.37 -1.14 -16.09
C ILE A 6 -5.03 -0.96 -16.79
N LEU A 7 -5.00 -0.06 -17.76
CA LEU A 7 -3.78 0.37 -18.43
C LEU A 7 -3.55 1.85 -18.13
N LYS A 8 -2.36 2.16 -17.58
CA LYS A 8 -1.92 3.53 -17.31
C LYS A 8 -0.73 3.83 -18.24
N PRO A 9 -0.85 4.73 -19.22
CA PRO A 9 0.27 5.17 -20.04
C PRO A 9 1.35 5.84 -19.18
N ALA A 10 2.61 5.77 -19.64
CA ALA A 10 3.73 6.44 -18.99
C ALA A 10 3.46 7.94 -18.78
N ASN A 11 3.85 8.40 -17.60
CA ASN A 11 3.82 9.82 -17.28
C ASN A 11 5.22 10.42 -17.50
N PRO A 12 5.40 11.32 -18.49
CA PRO A 12 6.73 11.87 -18.80
C PRO A 12 7.35 12.69 -17.66
N LYS A 13 6.55 13.08 -16.65
CA LYS A 13 7.04 13.75 -15.44
C LYS A 13 7.50 12.79 -14.34
N LEU A 14 7.15 11.51 -14.45
CA LEU A 14 7.41 10.48 -13.44
C LEU A 14 8.08 9.30 -14.13
N VAL A 15 9.30 9.54 -14.63
CA VAL A 15 10.05 8.54 -15.39
C VAL A 15 10.23 7.25 -14.57
N GLY A 16 9.88 6.10 -15.15
CA GLY A 16 10.02 4.79 -14.52
C GLY A 16 8.95 4.45 -13.49
N LEU A 17 7.89 5.26 -13.34
CA LEU A 17 6.80 5.01 -12.40
C LEU A 17 6.10 3.68 -12.68
N GLU A 18 5.94 3.33 -13.95
CA GLU A 18 5.27 2.11 -14.42
C GLU A 18 5.99 0.87 -13.90
N ALA A 19 7.31 0.86 -14.02
CA ALA A 19 8.16 -0.23 -13.52
C ALA A 19 8.17 -0.27 -11.99
N ALA A 20 8.22 0.90 -11.34
CA ALA A 20 8.23 1.01 -9.89
C ALA A 20 6.90 0.53 -9.27
N GLU A 21 5.74 0.90 -9.84
CA GLU A 21 4.43 0.43 -9.37
C GLU A 21 4.27 -1.08 -9.59
N ALA A 22 4.69 -1.62 -10.74
CA ALA A 22 4.65 -3.05 -11.01
C ALA A 22 5.55 -3.84 -10.04
N ALA A 23 6.78 -3.37 -9.82
CA ALA A 23 7.71 -3.99 -8.88
C ALA A 23 7.19 -3.94 -7.44
N ALA A 24 6.58 -2.83 -7.02
CA ALA A 24 5.98 -2.70 -5.69
C ALA A 24 4.83 -3.71 -5.47
N LEU A 25 3.93 -3.89 -6.45
CA LEU A 25 2.85 -4.87 -6.34
C LEU A 25 3.37 -6.31 -6.34
N THR A 26 4.41 -6.61 -7.14
CA THR A 26 5.08 -7.91 -7.13
C THR A 26 5.72 -8.17 -5.76
N LEU A 27 6.47 -7.20 -5.21
CA LEU A 27 7.06 -7.32 -3.87
C LEU A 27 6.00 -7.54 -2.79
N ALA A 28 4.86 -6.84 -2.87
CA ALA A 28 3.76 -7.05 -1.93
C ALA A 28 3.25 -8.50 -1.97
N ALA A 29 3.03 -9.05 -3.17
CA ALA A 29 2.62 -10.45 -3.34
C ALA A 29 3.66 -11.43 -2.80
N ASP A 30 4.94 -11.21 -3.08
CA ASP A 30 6.07 -12.07 -2.64
C ASP A 30 6.23 -12.13 -1.12
N ILE A 31 5.81 -11.08 -0.39
CA ILE A 31 5.80 -11.06 1.07
C ILE A 31 4.44 -11.41 1.69
N GLY A 32 3.52 -11.95 0.88
CA GLY A 32 2.22 -12.45 1.34
C GLY A 32 1.19 -11.36 1.63
N ILE A 33 1.31 -10.20 1.01
CA ILE A 33 0.24 -9.18 0.96
C ILE A 33 -0.50 -9.38 -0.35
N ALA A 34 -1.81 -9.62 -0.28
CA ALA A 34 -2.62 -9.79 -1.48
C ALA A 34 -2.47 -8.56 -2.40
N ALA A 35 -2.03 -8.77 -3.63
CA ALA A 35 -1.87 -7.74 -4.65
C ALA A 35 -2.24 -8.35 -6.02
N PRO A 36 -2.82 -7.58 -6.94
CA PRO A 36 -3.12 -8.04 -8.28
C PRO A 36 -1.84 -8.21 -9.09
N HIS A 37 -1.89 -9.09 -10.08
CA HIS A 37 -0.80 -9.19 -11.04
C HIS A 37 -0.66 -7.88 -11.82
N ALA A 38 0.57 -7.36 -11.86
CA ALA A 38 0.91 -6.13 -12.56
C ALA A 38 2.21 -6.31 -13.35
N THR A 39 2.30 -5.64 -14.50
CA THR A 39 3.48 -5.67 -15.36
C THR A 39 3.56 -4.37 -16.17
N THR A 40 4.65 -4.22 -16.90
CA THR A 40 4.79 -3.18 -17.92
C THR A 40 4.56 -3.76 -19.31
N LEU A 41 3.99 -2.98 -20.20
CA LEU A 41 3.80 -3.28 -21.60
C LEU A 41 4.52 -2.24 -22.44
N GLU A 42 5.42 -2.70 -23.28
CA GLU A 42 6.08 -1.89 -24.30
C GLU A 42 5.24 -1.92 -25.57
N ALA A 43 4.78 -0.77 -26.03
CA ALA A 43 4.04 -0.63 -27.27
C ALA A 43 4.62 0.54 -28.10
N ARG A 44 5.29 0.22 -29.19
CA ARG A 44 6.05 1.16 -30.03
C ARG A 44 7.14 1.85 -29.19
N ASP A 45 6.99 3.14 -28.92
CA ASP A 45 7.90 4.03 -28.18
C ASP A 45 7.37 4.39 -26.77
N GLN A 46 6.33 3.71 -26.31
CA GLN A 46 5.69 3.99 -25.03
C GLN A 46 5.62 2.76 -24.14
N THR A 47 6.05 2.94 -22.90
CA THR A 47 5.82 1.99 -21.82
C THR A 47 4.48 2.30 -21.16
N SER A 48 3.75 1.28 -20.76
CA SER A 48 2.51 1.42 -20.02
C SER A 48 2.48 0.43 -18.87
N PHE A 49 1.94 0.83 -17.73
CA PHE A 49 1.62 -0.07 -16.64
C PHE A 49 0.31 -0.78 -16.93
N ILE A 50 0.27 -2.09 -16.73
CA ILE A 50 -0.92 -2.92 -16.83
C ILE A 50 -1.12 -3.65 -15.51
N VAL A 51 -2.34 -3.63 -14.98
CA VAL A 51 -2.71 -4.34 -13.75
C VAL A 51 -4.07 -5.01 -13.89
N GLU A 52 -4.18 -6.22 -13.36
CA GLU A 52 -5.47 -6.91 -13.24
C GLU A 52 -6.38 -6.19 -12.25
N ARG A 53 -7.67 -6.15 -12.56
CA ARG A 53 -8.66 -5.56 -11.65
C ARG A 53 -9.08 -6.56 -10.59
N PHE A 54 -8.83 -6.22 -9.33
CA PHE A 54 -9.26 -7.02 -8.17
C PHE A 54 -10.79 -7.07 -8.00
N ASP A 55 -11.50 -6.08 -8.54
CA ASP A 55 -12.96 -5.97 -8.48
C ASP A 55 -13.67 -6.66 -9.67
N ARG A 56 -13.00 -7.64 -10.27
CA ARG A 56 -13.52 -8.46 -11.37
C ARG A 56 -13.27 -9.95 -11.11
N THR A 57 -14.23 -10.76 -11.49
CA THR A 57 -14.03 -12.21 -11.68
C THR A 57 -14.27 -12.54 -13.15
N SER A 58 -13.49 -13.44 -13.71
CA SER A 58 -13.67 -13.87 -15.10
C SER A 58 -13.54 -15.39 -15.21
N ASP A 59 -14.39 -15.97 -16.04
CA ASP A 59 -14.30 -17.38 -16.46
C ASP A 59 -13.66 -17.54 -17.86
N GLY A 60 -13.04 -16.47 -18.37
CA GLY A 60 -12.45 -16.37 -19.70
C GLY A 60 -13.44 -15.93 -20.79
N GLN A 61 -14.74 -16.00 -20.55
CA GLN A 61 -15.78 -15.57 -21.49
C GLN A 61 -16.55 -14.36 -20.97
N ILE A 62 -16.86 -14.35 -19.67
CA ILE A 62 -17.66 -13.30 -19.03
C ILE A 62 -16.90 -12.74 -17.83
N ALA A 63 -16.70 -11.42 -17.84
CA ALA A 63 -16.20 -10.70 -16.68
C ALA A 63 -17.38 -10.15 -15.85
N ARG A 64 -17.39 -10.42 -14.55
CA ARG A 64 -18.40 -9.96 -13.59
C ARG A 64 -17.76 -8.96 -12.64
N ARG A 65 -18.53 -7.97 -12.20
CA ARG A 65 -18.10 -6.99 -11.20
C ARG A 65 -18.32 -7.54 -9.80
N LEU A 66 -17.33 -7.35 -8.94
CA LEU A 66 -17.49 -7.47 -7.49
C LEU A 66 -17.82 -6.09 -6.93
N HIS A 67 -18.67 -6.04 -5.91
CA HIS A 67 -18.93 -4.78 -5.23
C HIS A 67 -17.73 -4.41 -4.37
N ALA A 68 -17.14 -3.26 -4.66
CA ALA A 68 -16.01 -2.71 -3.93
C ALA A 68 -16.29 -1.25 -3.55
N GLU A 69 -15.86 -0.86 -2.36
CA GLU A 69 -15.90 0.52 -1.89
C GLU A 69 -14.52 0.93 -1.40
N ASP A 70 -14.02 2.10 -1.82
CA ASP A 70 -12.83 2.67 -1.19
C ASP A 70 -13.15 3.17 0.23
N LEU A 71 -12.13 3.19 1.11
CA LEU A 71 -12.36 3.50 2.52
C LEU A 71 -12.71 4.98 2.78
N ALA A 72 -12.50 5.88 1.83
CA ALA A 72 -13.08 7.23 1.91
C ALA A 72 -14.59 7.18 1.68
N GLN A 73 -15.04 6.39 0.69
CA GLN A 73 -16.46 6.15 0.42
C GLN A 73 -17.15 5.45 1.60
N SER A 74 -16.55 4.38 2.13
CA SER A 74 -17.09 3.63 3.30
C SER A 74 -17.21 4.51 4.56
N LEU A 75 -16.38 5.56 4.68
CA LEU A 75 -16.45 6.57 5.73
C LEU A 75 -17.37 7.76 5.39
N GLY A 76 -18.13 7.70 4.29
CA GLY A 76 -19.04 8.77 3.85
C GLY A 76 -18.33 10.05 3.44
N ARG A 77 -17.06 9.98 2.99
CA ARG A 77 -16.30 11.14 2.56
C ARG A 77 -16.54 11.43 1.08
N SER A 78 -16.57 12.71 0.74
CA SER A 78 -16.58 13.13 -0.66
C SER A 78 -15.27 12.75 -1.35
N PRO A 79 -15.25 12.60 -2.70
CA PRO A 79 -14.02 12.30 -3.45
C PRO A 79 -12.87 13.27 -3.21
N THR A 80 -13.17 14.54 -2.91
CA THR A 80 -12.19 15.59 -2.60
C THR A 80 -11.64 15.51 -1.16
N GLY A 81 -12.33 14.80 -0.26
CA GLY A 81 -11.95 14.62 1.14
C GLY A 81 -10.97 13.48 1.42
N LYS A 82 -10.35 12.89 0.38
CA LYS A 82 -9.49 11.70 0.50
C LYS A 82 -8.30 11.84 1.45
N TYR A 83 -7.71 13.03 1.55
CA TYR A 83 -6.57 13.32 2.45
C TYR A 83 -6.98 13.66 3.88
N GLY A 84 -8.27 13.86 4.14
CA GLY A 84 -8.77 14.14 5.50
C GLY A 84 -9.05 12.88 6.34
N VAL A 85 -8.87 11.69 5.77
CA VAL A 85 -9.08 10.42 6.46
C VAL A 85 -7.78 9.95 7.11
N THR A 86 -7.87 9.57 8.38
CA THR A 86 -6.74 9.08 9.18
C THR A 86 -6.74 7.54 9.26
N ALA A 87 -5.57 6.94 9.44
CA ALA A 87 -5.45 5.50 9.70
C ALA A 87 -6.31 5.05 10.90
N ALA A 88 -6.42 5.89 11.93
CA ALA A 88 -7.26 5.59 13.09
C ALA A 88 -8.76 5.54 12.77
N GLN A 89 -9.26 6.38 11.86
CA GLN A 89 -10.66 6.32 11.41
C GLN A 89 -10.93 5.06 10.59
N VAL A 90 -9.98 4.67 9.74
CA VAL A 90 -10.08 3.42 8.97
C VAL A 90 -10.10 2.21 9.91
N ILE A 91 -9.16 2.12 10.85
CA ILE A 91 -9.13 1.01 11.83
C ILE A 91 -10.41 0.99 12.65
N GLY A 92 -10.92 2.16 13.09
CA GLY A 92 -12.18 2.25 13.82
C GLY A 92 -13.38 1.70 13.03
N LEU A 93 -13.45 2.01 11.72
CA LEU A 93 -14.48 1.46 10.84
C LEU A 93 -14.34 -0.07 10.70
N LEU A 94 -13.13 -0.56 10.44
CA LEU A 94 -12.88 -1.99 10.25
C LEU A 94 -13.18 -2.80 11.51
N ASN A 95 -12.85 -2.29 12.71
CA ASN A 95 -13.17 -2.93 13.98
C ASN A 95 -14.70 -2.98 14.27
N GLN A 96 -15.48 -2.03 13.73
CA GLN A 96 -16.95 -2.10 13.82
C GLN A 96 -17.54 -3.20 12.93
N VAL A 97 -16.92 -3.44 11.78
CA VAL A 97 -17.34 -4.47 10.82
C VAL A 97 -16.85 -5.85 11.23
N ASP A 98 -15.63 -5.93 11.76
CA ASP A 98 -14.97 -7.16 12.17
C ASP A 98 -14.41 -7.04 13.59
N PRO A 99 -15.18 -7.50 14.62
CA PRO A 99 -14.75 -7.49 16.01
C PRO A 99 -13.51 -8.37 16.31
N SER A 100 -13.12 -9.31 15.41
CA SER A 100 -11.89 -10.09 15.55
C SER A 100 -10.63 -9.24 15.29
N ALA A 101 -10.81 -8.07 14.69
CA ALA A 101 -9.78 -7.16 14.22
C ALA A 101 -8.89 -7.72 13.09
N ASP A 102 -9.24 -8.82 12.45
CA ASP A 102 -8.44 -9.39 11.36
C ASP A 102 -8.40 -8.46 10.14
N LEU A 103 -9.53 -7.81 9.80
CA LEU A 103 -9.57 -6.77 8.77
C LEU A 103 -8.67 -5.57 9.12
N ALA A 104 -8.67 -5.15 10.39
CA ALA A 104 -7.83 -4.05 10.85
C ALA A 104 -6.33 -4.40 10.75
N TYR A 105 -5.94 -5.62 11.11
CA TYR A 105 -4.55 -6.07 10.96
C TYR A 105 -4.16 -6.29 9.50
N ALA A 106 -5.07 -6.74 8.63
CA ALA A 106 -4.83 -6.78 7.19
C ALA A 106 -4.57 -5.37 6.63
N PHE A 107 -5.35 -4.36 7.06
CA PHE A 107 -5.10 -2.96 6.72
C PHE A 107 -3.75 -2.46 7.27
N VAL A 108 -3.39 -2.78 8.52
CA VAL A 108 -2.09 -2.42 9.11
C VAL A 108 -0.94 -2.99 8.27
N ARG A 109 -1.06 -4.22 7.74
CA ARG A 109 -0.05 -4.81 6.83
C ARG A 109 0.09 -4.01 5.54
N GLN A 110 -1.01 -3.64 4.88
CA GLN A 110 -0.98 -2.82 3.66
C GLN A 110 -0.43 -1.41 3.95
N LEU A 111 -0.83 -0.80 5.07
CA LEU A 111 -0.34 0.51 5.49
C LEU A 111 1.17 0.47 5.78
N ALA A 112 1.65 -0.55 6.49
CA ALA A 112 3.07 -0.74 6.77
C ALA A 112 3.88 -0.90 5.48
N PHE A 113 3.37 -1.67 4.52
CA PHE A 113 4.01 -1.83 3.22
C PHE A 113 4.12 -0.49 2.48
N ASN A 114 3.03 0.28 2.39
CA ASN A 114 3.06 1.60 1.76
C ASN A 114 4.08 2.55 2.43
N VAL A 115 4.22 2.48 3.76
CA VAL A 115 5.26 3.24 4.45
C VAL A 115 6.66 2.75 4.07
N VAL A 116 6.87 1.44 4.04
CA VAL A 116 8.18 0.83 3.75
C VAL A 116 8.68 1.17 2.35
N ILE A 117 7.79 1.17 1.35
CA ILE A 117 8.14 1.58 -0.02
C ILE A 117 8.15 3.10 -0.23
N GLY A 118 7.90 3.90 0.81
CA GLY A 118 7.86 5.36 0.71
C GLY A 118 6.71 5.90 -0.13
N ASN A 119 5.56 5.22 -0.14
CA ASN A 119 4.34 5.72 -0.77
C ASN A 119 3.69 6.82 0.07
N ALA A 120 4.07 8.07 -0.17
CA ALA A 120 3.51 9.21 0.55
C ALA A 120 2.04 9.49 0.18
N ASP A 121 1.58 9.11 -1.01
CA ASP A 121 0.21 9.34 -1.50
C ASP A 121 -0.79 8.23 -1.13
N ALA A 122 -0.43 7.31 -0.23
CA ALA A 122 -1.32 6.23 0.22
C ALA A 122 -2.50 6.76 1.06
N HIS A 123 -3.46 7.39 0.39
CA HIS A 123 -4.67 7.96 1.00
C HIS A 123 -5.83 6.95 1.07
N ALA A 124 -6.95 7.33 1.71
CA ALA A 124 -8.08 6.42 1.97
C ALA A 124 -8.69 5.78 0.71
N LYS A 125 -8.55 6.40 -0.46
CA LYS A 125 -9.04 5.83 -1.72
C LYS A 125 -8.10 4.79 -2.34
N ASN A 126 -6.89 4.61 -1.79
CA ASN A 126 -5.96 3.55 -2.19
C ASN A 126 -6.14 2.26 -1.36
N TYR A 127 -7.18 2.22 -0.55
CA TYR A 127 -7.59 1.03 0.20
C TYR A 127 -9.08 0.82 0.00
N SER A 128 -9.48 -0.41 -0.26
CA SER A 128 -10.90 -0.76 -0.51
C SER A 128 -11.30 -1.99 0.27
N VAL A 129 -12.60 -2.14 0.42
CA VAL A 129 -13.23 -3.39 0.87
C VAL A 129 -14.04 -3.99 -0.26
N LEU A 130 -14.09 -5.32 -0.30
CA LEU A 130 -14.98 -6.11 -1.14
C LEU A 130 -16.19 -6.51 -0.31
N LEU A 131 -17.38 -6.17 -0.79
CA LEU A 131 -18.64 -6.52 -0.17
C LEU A 131 -19.18 -7.81 -0.81
N ARG A 132 -19.17 -8.91 -0.06
CA ARG A 132 -19.59 -10.22 -0.53
C ARG A 132 -20.82 -10.72 0.26
N PRO A 133 -21.59 -11.66 -0.26
CA PRO A 133 -22.73 -12.23 0.48
C PRO A 133 -22.34 -12.84 1.83
N GLY A 134 -21.08 -13.28 2.00
CA GLY A 134 -20.56 -13.89 3.23
C GLY A 134 -19.85 -12.92 4.19
N GLY A 135 -19.74 -11.64 3.85
CA GLY A 135 -19.06 -10.66 4.70
C GLY A 135 -18.24 -9.62 3.93
N VAL A 136 -17.42 -8.92 4.66
CA VAL A 136 -16.52 -7.89 4.14
C VAL A 136 -15.10 -8.42 4.13
N GLU A 137 -14.38 -8.21 3.03
CA GLU A 137 -12.96 -8.55 2.88
C GLU A 137 -12.17 -7.30 2.55
N LEU A 138 -10.94 -7.15 3.06
CA LEU A 138 -10.06 -6.10 2.57
C LEU A 138 -9.64 -6.45 1.13
N ALA A 139 -9.75 -5.50 0.24
CA ALA A 139 -9.32 -5.68 -1.16
C ALA A 139 -7.79 -5.88 -1.23
N PRO A 140 -7.28 -6.57 -2.26
CA PRO A 140 -5.86 -6.58 -2.56
C PRO A 140 -5.28 -5.16 -2.62
N LEU A 141 -4.00 -5.02 -2.26
CA LEU A 141 -3.26 -3.77 -2.37
C LEU A 141 -3.22 -3.31 -3.84
N TYR A 142 -3.43 -2.04 -4.09
CA TYR A 142 -3.33 -1.42 -5.41
C TYR A 142 -2.76 -0.01 -5.28
N ASP A 143 -2.35 0.57 -6.41
CA ASP A 143 -1.83 1.94 -6.48
C ASP A 143 -0.63 2.16 -5.51
N ALA A 144 0.26 1.17 -5.47
CA ALA A 144 1.42 1.15 -4.59
C ALA A 144 2.58 1.90 -5.25
N VAL A 145 2.53 3.23 -5.19
CA VAL A 145 3.47 4.14 -5.86
C VAL A 145 4.60 4.56 -4.93
N PRO A 146 5.87 4.23 -5.21
CA PRO A 146 7.00 4.69 -4.40
C PRO A 146 7.30 6.19 -4.63
N VAL A 147 6.55 7.07 -3.98
CA VAL A 147 6.70 8.54 -4.12
C VAL A 147 8.09 9.01 -3.69
N VAL A 148 8.77 8.24 -2.86
CA VAL A 148 10.15 8.51 -2.43
C VAL A 148 11.15 8.65 -3.57
N LEU A 149 10.86 8.07 -4.76
CA LEU A 149 11.68 8.21 -5.97
C LEU A 149 11.61 9.61 -6.59
N TYR A 150 10.63 10.40 -6.22
CA TYR A 150 10.32 11.70 -6.81
C TYR A 150 10.34 12.78 -5.72
N PRO A 151 11.55 13.21 -5.29
CA PRO A 151 11.72 14.12 -4.15
C PRO A 151 11.11 15.51 -4.36
N GLU A 152 10.79 15.89 -5.60
CA GLU A 152 10.10 17.12 -5.95
C GLU A 152 8.60 17.11 -5.56
N PHE A 153 8.03 15.93 -5.29
CA PHE A 153 6.65 15.80 -4.82
C PHE A 153 6.57 15.82 -3.29
N ASP A 154 5.38 16.09 -2.77
CA ASP A 154 5.15 16.09 -1.33
C ASP A 154 5.40 14.70 -0.72
N GLN A 155 6.34 14.63 0.21
CA GLN A 155 6.74 13.42 0.91
C GLN A 155 5.97 13.20 2.23
N HIS A 156 5.00 14.06 2.56
CA HIS A 156 4.14 13.87 3.72
C HIS A 156 3.18 12.70 3.49
N MET A 157 3.20 11.74 4.39
CA MET A 157 2.25 10.63 4.31
C MET A 157 0.81 11.12 4.38
N ALA A 158 0.00 10.74 3.40
CA ALA A 158 -1.44 11.00 3.38
C ALA A 158 -2.15 10.44 4.61
N MET A 159 -1.71 9.27 5.10
CA MET A 159 -2.12 8.70 6.38
C MET A 159 -0.95 8.65 7.35
N LYS A 160 -0.95 9.55 8.32
CA LYS A 160 0.08 9.62 9.38
C LYS A 160 -0.03 8.44 10.34
N ILE A 161 1.11 7.89 10.75
CA ILE A 161 1.18 6.77 11.69
C ILE A 161 1.62 7.30 13.04
N GLY A 162 0.74 7.29 14.05
CA GLY A 162 1.05 7.68 15.41
C GLY A 162 1.72 9.06 15.53
N GLY A 163 1.45 9.96 14.56
CA GLY A 163 2.02 11.31 14.49
C GLY A 163 3.26 11.45 13.59
N ALA A 164 3.86 10.37 13.10
CA ALA A 164 4.91 10.45 12.08
C ALA A 164 4.33 11.05 10.79
N GLN A 165 4.97 12.06 10.25
CA GLN A 165 4.52 12.75 9.03
C GLN A 165 5.20 12.21 7.76
N PHE A 166 6.42 11.69 7.88
CA PHE A 166 7.23 11.15 6.79
C PHE A 166 7.52 9.68 7.02
N ALA A 167 7.53 8.88 5.98
CA ALA A 167 7.84 7.45 6.04
C ALA A 167 9.17 7.17 6.77
N ARG A 168 10.22 7.93 6.43
CA ARG A 168 11.55 7.82 7.05
C ARG A 168 11.59 8.12 8.56
N HIS A 169 10.55 8.73 9.12
CA HIS A 169 10.44 9.00 10.55
C HIS A 169 9.55 7.98 11.28
N GLY A 170 8.92 7.06 10.56
CA GLY A 170 8.16 5.96 11.13
C GLY A 170 9.04 5.13 12.08
N SER A 171 8.50 4.72 13.22
CA SER A 171 9.22 3.90 14.21
C SER A 171 8.26 3.03 15.02
N ARG A 172 8.80 2.07 15.79
CA ARG A 172 8.03 1.25 16.74
C ARG A 172 7.10 2.08 17.62
N THR A 173 7.58 3.22 18.14
CA THR A 173 6.79 4.12 18.98
C THR A 173 5.57 4.68 18.26
N HIS A 174 5.68 4.98 16.97
CA HIS A 174 4.57 5.50 16.19
C HIS A 174 3.51 4.41 15.91
N TRP A 175 3.93 3.18 15.62
CA TRP A 175 3.02 2.04 15.48
C TRP A 175 2.30 1.72 16.78
N ARG A 176 3.02 1.75 17.91
CA ARG A 176 2.44 1.58 19.25
C ARG A 176 1.36 2.65 19.54
N LYS A 177 1.69 3.93 19.30
CA LYS A 177 0.72 5.04 19.47
C LYS A 177 -0.52 4.90 18.59
N LEU A 178 -0.37 4.40 17.35
CA LEU A 178 -1.51 4.11 16.48
C LEU A 178 -2.39 3.02 17.10
N ALA A 179 -1.80 1.93 17.56
CA ALA A 179 -2.51 0.82 18.19
C ALA A 179 -3.27 1.28 19.44
N GLU A 180 -2.61 1.96 20.36
CA GLU A 180 -3.20 2.50 21.59
C GLU A 180 -4.41 3.41 21.30
N LYS A 181 -4.29 4.25 20.26
CA LYS A 181 -5.38 5.15 19.83
C LYS A 181 -6.58 4.40 19.24
N THR A 182 -6.38 3.21 18.70
CA THR A 182 -7.39 2.47 17.93
C THR A 182 -7.92 1.21 18.65
N GLY A 183 -7.39 0.91 19.84
CA GLY A 183 -7.76 -0.28 20.62
C GLY A 183 -7.19 -1.59 20.06
N LEU A 184 -6.24 -1.52 19.12
CA LEU A 184 -5.48 -2.69 18.69
C LEU A 184 -4.43 -3.06 19.74
N ASP A 185 -3.99 -4.33 19.74
CA ASP A 185 -2.88 -4.75 20.57
C ASP A 185 -1.57 -4.09 20.09
N PRO A 186 -0.88 -3.31 20.98
CA PRO A 186 0.30 -2.56 20.59
C PRO A 186 1.49 -3.43 20.16
N ASP A 187 1.68 -4.58 20.82
CA ASP A 187 2.81 -5.46 20.53
C ASP A 187 2.57 -6.22 19.21
N ARG A 188 1.34 -6.71 18.98
CA ARG A 188 0.94 -7.32 17.70
C ARG A 188 1.04 -6.32 16.55
N THR A 189 0.61 -5.07 16.74
CA THR A 189 0.68 -4.02 15.69
C THR A 189 2.13 -3.71 15.31
N VAL A 190 2.99 -3.55 16.31
CA VAL A 190 4.43 -3.35 16.09
C VAL A 190 5.06 -4.56 15.39
N ALA A 191 4.73 -5.77 15.82
CA ALA A 191 5.25 -7.00 15.23
C ALA A 191 4.85 -7.12 13.74
N VAL A 192 3.58 -6.83 13.41
CA VAL A 192 3.08 -6.83 12.03
C VAL A 192 3.86 -5.83 11.16
N ALA A 193 4.07 -4.60 11.64
CA ALA A 193 4.81 -3.59 10.88
C ALA A 193 6.28 -3.98 10.66
N ILE A 194 6.93 -4.55 11.68
CA ILE A 194 8.31 -5.04 11.58
C ILE A 194 8.40 -6.21 10.60
N GLN A 195 7.52 -7.20 10.70
CA GLN A 195 7.50 -8.34 9.79
C GLN A 195 7.39 -7.91 8.32
N VAL A 196 6.52 -6.95 8.02
CA VAL A 196 6.39 -6.40 6.66
C VAL A 196 7.68 -5.71 6.22
N ALA A 197 8.28 -4.91 7.10
CA ALA A 197 9.50 -4.17 6.78
C ALA A 197 10.70 -5.10 6.54
N GLU A 198 10.91 -6.10 7.42
CA GLU A 198 11.97 -7.08 7.30
C GLU A 198 11.81 -7.95 6.04
N ALA A 199 10.60 -8.45 5.77
CA ALA A 199 10.32 -9.24 4.58
C ALA A 199 10.53 -8.43 3.28
N ALA A 200 10.18 -7.14 3.27
CA ALA A 200 10.45 -6.25 2.14
C ALA A 200 11.95 -5.98 1.97
N ALA A 201 12.69 -5.77 3.07
CA ALA A 201 14.13 -5.53 3.04
C ALA A 201 14.92 -6.75 2.55
N GLU A 202 14.53 -7.97 2.92
CA GLU A 202 15.14 -9.22 2.44
C GLU A 202 15.03 -9.38 0.92
N ARG A 203 14.01 -8.83 0.31
CA ARG A 203 13.74 -8.92 -1.13
C ARG A 203 14.06 -7.65 -1.92
N ALA A 204 14.49 -6.59 -1.25
CA ALA A 204 14.70 -5.28 -1.89
C ALA A 204 15.63 -5.36 -3.11
N GLY A 205 16.77 -6.08 -3.00
CA GLY A 205 17.73 -6.20 -4.10
C GLY A 205 17.17 -6.90 -5.34
N SER A 206 16.25 -7.86 -5.19
CA SER A 206 15.62 -8.57 -6.32
C SER A 206 14.36 -7.89 -6.82
N ALA A 207 13.59 -7.30 -5.92
CA ALA A 207 12.30 -6.69 -6.26
C ALA A 207 12.43 -5.54 -7.28
N TRP A 208 13.51 -4.79 -7.18
CA TRP A 208 13.75 -3.61 -8.02
C TRP A 208 14.71 -3.88 -9.20
N ALA A 209 15.09 -5.14 -9.45
CA ALA A 209 16.11 -5.51 -10.45
C ALA A 209 15.75 -5.08 -11.89
N GLY A 210 14.46 -4.98 -12.22
CA GLY A 210 13.99 -4.52 -13.53
C GLY A 210 13.92 -3.00 -13.72
N MET A 211 14.29 -2.22 -12.69
CA MET A 211 14.27 -0.77 -12.74
C MET A 211 15.63 -0.21 -13.20
N GLU A 212 15.62 1.06 -13.65
CA GLU A 212 16.85 1.81 -13.88
C GLU A 212 17.72 1.85 -12.62
N ASP A 213 19.04 1.77 -12.78
CA ASP A 213 20.00 1.66 -11.67
C ASP A 213 19.83 2.74 -10.59
N GLY A 214 19.56 3.98 -10.98
CA GLY A 214 19.34 5.09 -10.04
C GLY A 214 18.09 4.88 -9.17
N HIS A 215 16.98 4.49 -9.76
CA HIS A 215 15.75 4.20 -9.06
C HIS A 215 15.85 2.94 -8.19
N ARG A 216 16.49 1.88 -8.71
CA ARG A 216 16.76 0.66 -7.96
C ARG A 216 17.51 0.97 -6.68
N PHE A 217 18.65 1.69 -6.79
CA PHE A 217 19.47 2.06 -5.63
C PHE A 217 18.67 2.91 -4.63
N ALA A 218 17.91 3.91 -5.10
CA ALA A 218 17.08 4.75 -4.23
C ALA A 218 16.02 3.95 -3.47
N MET A 219 15.38 2.98 -4.13
CA MET A 219 14.40 2.10 -3.49
C MET A 219 15.03 1.19 -2.44
N GLU A 220 16.14 0.54 -2.75
CA GLU A 220 16.87 -0.30 -1.80
C GLU A 220 17.25 0.50 -0.54
N GLN A 221 17.81 1.71 -0.73
CA GLN A 221 18.19 2.57 0.40
C GLN A 221 16.97 3.01 1.22
N ALA A 222 15.87 3.40 0.58
CA ALA A 222 14.66 3.82 1.27
C ALA A 222 14.07 2.68 2.12
N VAL A 223 13.92 1.49 1.54
CA VAL A 223 13.39 0.31 2.24
C VAL A 223 14.29 -0.06 3.41
N LEU A 224 15.61 -0.12 3.23
CA LEU A 224 16.56 -0.46 4.30
C LEU A 224 16.55 0.59 5.43
N GLN A 225 16.52 1.88 5.10
CA GLN A 225 16.48 2.95 6.09
C GLN A 225 15.20 2.92 6.93
N ILE A 226 14.05 2.74 6.28
CA ILE A 226 12.75 2.72 6.97
C ILE A 226 12.67 1.46 7.84
N THR A 227 13.11 0.32 7.33
CA THR A 227 13.17 -0.94 8.09
C THR A 227 14.04 -0.79 9.33
N ALA A 228 15.22 -0.20 9.22
CA ALA A 228 16.10 0.06 10.36
C ALA A 228 15.43 0.90 11.44
N ASN A 229 14.58 1.88 11.06
CA ASN A 229 13.83 2.69 12.02
C ASN A 229 12.70 1.91 12.72
N PHE A 230 12.10 0.94 12.03
CA PHE A 230 11.06 0.07 12.61
C PHE A 230 11.65 -0.94 13.58
N THR A 231 12.84 -1.48 13.27
CA THR A 231 13.52 -2.50 14.08
C THR A 231 14.32 -1.94 15.24
N ARG A 232 14.75 -0.67 15.16
CA ARG A 232 15.57 -0.03 16.21
C ARG A 232 14.84 -0.04 17.55
N THR A 233 15.46 -0.70 18.54
CA THR A 233 15.02 -0.64 19.93
C THR A 233 15.52 0.67 20.53
N THR A 234 14.60 1.54 20.96
CA THR A 234 15.00 2.74 21.74
C THR A 234 15.46 2.26 23.11
N THR A 235 16.76 2.12 23.31
CA THR A 235 17.32 1.98 24.67
C THR A 235 16.99 3.29 25.41
N ARG A 236 16.22 3.20 26.48
CA ARG A 236 16.01 4.29 27.43
C ARG A 236 17.26 4.54 28.23
#